data_a38cfc247cc52b10bb433ea2f885223d
#
_entry.id   a38cfc247cc52b10bb433ea2f885223d
#
_cell.length_a   1.000
_cell.length_b   1.000
_cell.length_c   1.000
_cell.angle_alpha   90.00
_cell.angle_beta   90.00
_cell.angle_gamma   90.00
#
_symmetry.space_group_name_H-M   'P 1'
#
loop_
_entity.id
_entity.type
_entity.pdbx_description
1 polymer ?
#
loop_
_entity_poly.entity_id
_entity_poly.type
_entity_poly.pdbx_seq_one_letter_code
_entity_poly.pdbx_strand_id
1 'polypeptide(L)'
;MATLSKILVLCVGFALSCNLWAQSQLTDCKKQSELDSIIAETERHFGWNDDAYSAKIAKDKWQSGEAKLLLQGGIAPVVYVGQEQFTRKFGVDYEDFGCMAYCSDRQMSEYNTVIMDYLTANYGSEWRKHVRKDVPGVDKYGTEAFKEMKYDENGVATITIPVIYIALGKAVEQSDKDEIVIKELLGCTPLTSLEFLYRGNEYYIPLSCKCDNDIEVTPAENELIEITIRVFNPKVFHYSKRTIPYPYCIVESINLLR
;
A
#
# COMPACT_ATOMS: atom_id res chain seq x y z
N MET A 1 40.58 -33.71 -33.75
CA MET A 1 39.20 -33.48 -34.25
C MET A 1 38.08 -33.83 -33.25
N ALA A 2 38.32 -34.67 -32.22
CA ALA A 2 37.26 -35.08 -31.26
C ALA A 2 36.86 -34.02 -30.21
N THR A 3 37.69 -33.02 -29.94
CA THR A 3 37.44 -31.99 -28.94
C THR A 3 36.54 -30.86 -29.40
N LEU A 4 36.58 -30.49 -30.68
CA LEU A 4 35.70 -29.47 -31.25
C LEU A 4 34.22 -29.91 -31.30
N SER A 5 33.97 -31.19 -31.55
CA SER A 5 32.61 -31.75 -31.62
C SER A 5 31.90 -31.73 -30.27
N LYS A 6 32.65 -31.94 -29.16
CA LYS A 6 32.05 -31.91 -27.79
C LYS A 6 31.69 -30.50 -27.33
N ILE A 7 32.44 -29.48 -27.71
CA ILE A 7 32.17 -28.08 -27.38
C ILE A 7 30.94 -27.59 -28.14
N LEU A 8 30.77 -27.97 -29.42
CA LEU A 8 29.61 -27.59 -30.24
C LEU A 8 28.31 -28.18 -29.67
N VAL A 9 28.32 -29.43 -29.21
CA VAL A 9 27.13 -30.09 -28.61
C VAL A 9 26.74 -29.42 -27.27
N LEU A 10 27.70 -29.00 -26.47
CA LEU A 10 27.47 -28.28 -25.21
C LEU A 10 26.85 -26.88 -25.44
N CYS A 11 27.32 -26.13 -26.41
CA CYS A 11 26.84 -24.81 -26.76
C CYS A 11 25.41 -24.87 -27.33
N VAL A 12 25.09 -25.87 -28.15
CA VAL A 12 23.71 -26.06 -28.69
C VAL A 12 22.75 -26.49 -27.59
N GLY A 13 23.16 -27.35 -26.66
CA GLY A 13 22.35 -27.78 -25.51
C GLY A 13 22.03 -26.61 -24.55
N PHE A 14 23.01 -25.72 -24.34
CA PHE A 14 22.80 -24.53 -23.49
C PHE A 14 21.88 -23.51 -24.16
N ALA A 15 22.02 -23.26 -25.45
CA ALA A 15 21.14 -22.39 -26.22
C ALA A 15 19.67 -22.88 -26.26
N LEU A 16 19.48 -24.21 -26.38
CA LEU A 16 18.16 -24.83 -26.36
C LEU A 16 17.50 -24.73 -24.96
N SER A 17 18.25 -24.94 -23.89
CA SER A 17 17.73 -24.81 -22.53
C SER A 17 17.39 -23.35 -22.17
N CYS A 18 18.17 -22.37 -22.60
CA CYS A 18 17.88 -20.95 -22.41
C CYS A 18 16.61 -20.53 -23.21
N ASN A 19 16.44 -21.04 -24.42
CA ASN A 19 15.23 -20.76 -25.21
C ASN A 19 13.96 -21.40 -24.62
N LEU A 20 14.04 -22.62 -24.08
CA LEU A 20 12.95 -23.27 -23.40
C LEU A 20 12.57 -22.56 -22.10
N TRP A 21 13.55 -22.07 -21.34
CA TRP A 21 13.32 -21.30 -20.12
C TRP A 21 12.71 -19.94 -20.44
N ALA A 22 13.19 -19.22 -21.43
CA ALA A 22 12.62 -17.95 -21.89
C ALA A 22 11.20 -18.11 -22.42
N GLN A 23 10.90 -19.20 -23.14
CA GLN A 23 9.54 -19.49 -23.60
C GLN A 23 8.58 -19.84 -22.45
N SER A 24 9.04 -20.53 -21.39
CA SER A 24 8.21 -20.79 -20.21
C SER A 24 7.87 -19.51 -19.44
N GLN A 25 8.83 -18.58 -19.28
CA GLN A 25 8.61 -17.28 -18.66
C GLN A 25 7.63 -16.41 -19.48
N LEU A 26 7.73 -16.44 -20.81
CA LEU A 26 6.81 -15.71 -21.70
C LEU A 26 5.37 -16.28 -21.64
N THR A 27 5.22 -17.60 -21.50
CA THR A 27 3.90 -18.25 -21.35
C THR A 27 3.29 -17.94 -19.99
N ASP A 28 4.07 -17.91 -18.91
CA ASP A 28 3.58 -17.55 -17.59
C ASP A 28 3.17 -16.07 -17.52
N CYS A 29 3.94 -15.17 -18.14
CA CYS A 29 3.62 -13.75 -18.21
C CYS A 29 2.35 -13.48 -19.05
N LYS A 30 2.14 -14.21 -20.17
CA LYS A 30 0.89 -14.13 -20.95
C LYS A 30 -0.31 -14.66 -20.18
N LYS A 31 -0.14 -15.77 -19.47
CA LYS A 31 -1.19 -16.36 -18.65
C LYS A 31 -1.61 -15.44 -17.50
N GLN A 32 -0.64 -14.74 -16.88
CA GLN A 32 -0.92 -13.78 -15.84
C GLN A 32 -1.67 -12.56 -16.40
N SER A 33 -1.26 -12.02 -17.56
CA SER A 33 -1.96 -10.89 -18.18
C SER A 33 -3.38 -11.24 -18.66
N GLU A 34 -3.61 -12.47 -19.12
CA GLU A 34 -4.94 -12.97 -19.45
C GLU A 34 -5.80 -13.10 -18.18
N LEU A 35 -5.24 -13.61 -17.07
CA LEU A 35 -5.93 -13.72 -15.80
C LEU A 35 -6.29 -12.34 -15.25
N ASP A 36 -5.37 -11.40 -15.27
CA ASP A 36 -5.59 -10.02 -14.84
C ASP A 36 -6.68 -9.33 -15.71
N SER A 37 -6.71 -9.62 -17.03
CA SER A 37 -7.74 -9.12 -17.93
C SER A 37 -9.12 -9.74 -17.64
N ILE A 38 -9.19 -11.05 -17.36
CA ILE A 38 -10.43 -11.74 -17.00
C ILE A 38 -10.96 -11.22 -15.65
N ILE A 39 -10.07 -11.00 -14.67
CA ILE A 39 -10.43 -10.42 -13.38
C ILE A 39 -11.02 -9.02 -13.58
N ALA A 40 -10.34 -8.15 -14.34
CA ALA A 40 -10.81 -6.80 -14.62
C ALA A 40 -12.14 -6.76 -15.42
N GLU A 41 -12.37 -7.74 -16.29
CA GLU A 41 -13.62 -7.84 -17.04
C GLU A 41 -14.76 -8.40 -16.17
N THR A 42 -14.45 -9.34 -15.28
CA THR A 42 -15.37 -9.88 -14.30
C THR A 42 -15.79 -8.81 -13.30
N GLU A 43 -14.86 -8.01 -12.79
CA GLU A 43 -15.12 -6.87 -11.91
C GLU A 43 -16.06 -5.85 -12.56
N ARG A 44 -15.86 -5.54 -13.85
CA ARG A 44 -16.76 -4.65 -14.61
C ARG A 44 -18.14 -5.27 -14.86
N HIS A 45 -18.23 -6.58 -15.02
CA HIS A 45 -19.49 -7.26 -15.36
C HIS A 45 -20.42 -7.45 -14.15
N PHE A 46 -19.83 -7.58 -12.94
CA PHE A 46 -20.60 -7.66 -11.69
C PHE A 46 -21.13 -6.30 -11.19
N GLY A 47 -20.77 -5.19 -11.87
CA GLY A 47 -21.28 -3.87 -11.54
C GLY A 47 -20.87 -3.43 -10.15
N TRP A 48 -19.70 -3.88 -9.67
CA TRP A 48 -19.13 -3.38 -8.43
C TRP A 48 -18.93 -1.88 -8.56
N ASN A 49 -19.62 -1.16 -7.69
CA ASN A 49 -19.49 0.28 -7.66
C ASN A 49 -18.15 0.63 -6.98
N ASP A 50 -17.11 0.83 -7.78
CA ASP A 50 -15.77 1.15 -7.30
C ASP A 50 -15.74 2.37 -6.38
N ASP A 51 -16.71 3.28 -6.55
CA ASP A 51 -16.81 4.48 -5.74
C ASP A 51 -17.51 4.26 -4.38
N ALA A 52 -18.35 3.23 -4.24
CA ALA A 52 -19.18 3.01 -3.04
C ALA A 52 -18.37 2.72 -1.78
N TYR A 53 -17.17 2.17 -1.94
CA TYR A 53 -16.27 1.77 -0.83
C TYR A 53 -14.86 2.35 -1.02
N SER A 54 -14.79 3.59 -1.48
CA SER A 54 -13.52 4.31 -1.63
C SER A 54 -13.02 4.86 -0.28
N ALA A 55 -11.75 5.26 -0.24
CA ALA A 55 -11.15 5.94 0.92
C ALA A 55 -11.91 7.23 1.28
N LYS A 56 -12.43 7.96 0.28
CA LYS A 56 -13.26 9.15 0.50
C LYS A 56 -14.56 8.80 1.22
N ILE A 57 -15.25 7.75 0.80
CA ILE A 57 -16.49 7.30 1.48
C ILE A 57 -16.19 6.85 2.90
N ALA A 58 -15.06 6.15 3.14
CA ALA A 58 -14.63 5.80 4.50
C ALA A 58 -14.46 7.06 5.38
N LYS A 59 -13.83 8.11 4.86
CA LYS A 59 -13.69 9.41 5.52
C LYS A 59 -15.05 10.01 5.85
N ASP A 60 -15.96 10.11 4.85
CA ASP A 60 -17.27 10.72 5.01
C ASP A 60 -18.10 9.95 6.06
N LYS A 61 -18.05 8.62 6.04
CA LYS A 61 -18.69 7.76 7.03
C LYS A 61 -18.10 7.91 8.43
N TRP A 62 -16.80 8.07 8.54
CA TRP A 62 -16.16 8.37 9.82
C TRP A 62 -16.64 9.73 10.37
N GLN A 63 -16.64 10.76 9.55
CA GLN A 63 -17.01 12.11 9.94
C GLN A 63 -18.50 12.23 10.32
N SER A 64 -19.37 11.47 9.66
CA SER A 64 -20.80 11.43 9.99
C SER A 64 -21.14 10.55 11.21
N GLY A 65 -20.17 9.83 11.78
CA GLY A 65 -20.40 8.87 12.87
C GLY A 65 -21.09 7.58 12.42
N GLU A 66 -21.10 7.30 11.11
CA GLU A 66 -21.68 6.10 10.50
C GLU A 66 -20.63 5.08 10.05
N ALA A 67 -19.41 5.19 10.59
CA ALA A 67 -18.29 4.33 10.20
C ALA A 67 -18.57 2.85 10.51
N LYS A 68 -18.23 2.00 9.56
CA LYS A 68 -18.37 0.55 9.69
C LYS A 68 -17.11 -0.14 9.17
N LEU A 69 -16.79 -1.30 9.75
CA LEU A 69 -15.81 -2.22 9.19
C LEU A 69 -16.55 -3.22 8.31
N LEU A 70 -16.13 -3.31 7.05
CA LEU A 70 -16.72 -4.18 6.04
C LEU A 70 -16.17 -5.60 6.19
N LEU A 71 -17.04 -6.61 6.03
CA LEU A 71 -16.62 -7.99 6.04
C LEU A 71 -17.51 -8.85 5.13
N GLN A 72 -16.94 -9.92 4.65
CA GLN A 72 -17.65 -10.92 3.90
C GLN A 72 -17.96 -12.10 4.82
N GLY A 73 -19.25 -12.26 5.14
CA GLY A 73 -19.73 -13.38 5.94
C GLY A 73 -20.03 -14.61 5.12
N GLY A 74 -20.67 -15.60 5.77
CA GLY A 74 -21.21 -16.78 5.14
C GLY A 74 -22.70 -16.67 4.85
N ILE A 75 -23.31 -17.79 4.46
CA ILE A 75 -24.76 -17.93 4.19
C ILE A 75 -25.59 -17.67 5.47
N ALA A 76 -25.02 -17.96 6.64
CA ALA A 76 -25.68 -17.72 7.93
C ALA A 76 -24.99 -16.56 8.66
N PRO A 77 -25.75 -15.61 9.24
CA PRO A 77 -25.17 -14.55 10.02
C PRO A 77 -24.46 -15.15 11.26
N VAL A 78 -23.21 -14.74 11.48
CA VAL A 78 -22.44 -15.15 12.63
C VAL A 78 -22.42 -14.00 13.63
N VAL A 79 -23.01 -14.24 14.81
CA VAL A 79 -22.96 -13.27 15.91
C VAL A 79 -21.67 -13.47 16.70
N TYR A 80 -20.82 -12.47 16.70
CA TYR A 80 -19.58 -12.50 17.48
C TYR A 80 -19.79 -11.90 18.85
N VAL A 81 -19.38 -12.65 19.87
CA VAL A 81 -19.38 -12.16 21.27
C VAL A 81 -18.41 -10.97 21.36
N GLY A 82 -18.92 -9.84 21.84
CA GLY A 82 -18.13 -8.60 21.96
C GLY A 82 -18.32 -7.58 20.84
N GLN A 83 -19.02 -7.93 19.75
CA GLN A 83 -19.28 -6.99 18.65
C GLN A 83 -19.99 -5.73 19.15
N GLU A 84 -21.06 -5.85 19.92
CA GLU A 84 -21.77 -4.69 20.52
C GLU A 84 -20.89 -3.89 21.47
N GLN A 85 -19.94 -4.52 22.17
CA GLN A 85 -19.00 -3.83 23.06
C GLN A 85 -18.01 -3.01 22.25
N PHE A 86 -17.55 -3.53 21.10
CA PHE A 86 -16.67 -2.82 20.19
C PHE A 86 -17.39 -1.57 19.64
N THR A 87 -18.61 -1.75 19.11
CA THR A 87 -19.41 -0.65 18.56
C THR A 87 -19.67 0.44 19.63
N ARG A 88 -20.07 0.05 20.84
CA ARG A 88 -20.30 1.01 21.94
C ARG A 88 -19.04 1.74 22.39
N LYS A 89 -17.88 1.08 22.35
CA LYS A 89 -16.62 1.65 22.84
C LYS A 89 -15.96 2.57 21.81
N PHE A 90 -16.03 2.21 20.53
CA PHE A 90 -15.25 2.87 19.47
C PHE A 90 -16.11 3.61 18.45
N GLY A 91 -17.45 3.50 18.54
CA GLY A 91 -18.36 4.18 17.62
C GLY A 91 -18.36 3.62 16.19
N VAL A 92 -17.75 2.46 15.95
CA VAL A 92 -17.65 1.82 14.64
C VAL A 92 -18.40 0.49 14.67
N ASP A 93 -19.30 0.29 13.70
CA ASP A 93 -20.09 -0.92 13.56
C ASP A 93 -19.47 -1.87 12.54
N TYR A 94 -20.16 -2.94 12.20
CA TYR A 94 -19.77 -3.91 11.19
C TYR A 94 -20.85 -4.00 10.11
N GLU A 95 -20.42 -4.09 8.85
CA GLU A 95 -21.29 -4.36 7.72
C GLU A 95 -20.90 -5.69 7.10
N ASP A 96 -21.77 -6.69 7.29
CA ASP A 96 -21.59 -8.05 6.79
C ASP A 96 -22.37 -8.23 5.50
N PHE A 97 -21.65 -8.44 4.39
CA PHE A 97 -22.24 -8.66 3.06
C PHE A 97 -22.80 -10.06 2.85
N GLY A 98 -22.67 -10.95 3.83
CA GLY A 98 -23.08 -12.35 3.68
C GLY A 98 -22.22 -13.08 2.65
N CYS A 99 -22.85 -13.92 1.83
CA CYS A 99 -22.15 -14.70 0.80
C CYS A 99 -21.92 -13.95 -0.53
N MET A 100 -22.47 -12.75 -0.67
CA MET A 100 -22.32 -11.92 -1.88
C MET A 100 -21.69 -10.59 -1.51
N ALA A 101 -20.38 -10.43 -1.75
CA ALA A 101 -19.71 -9.17 -1.58
C ALA A 101 -20.15 -8.17 -2.66
N TYR A 102 -20.38 -6.92 -2.27
CA TYR A 102 -20.67 -5.81 -3.18
C TYR A 102 -19.42 -5.09 -3.68
N CYS A 103 -18.25 -5.49 -3.20
CA CYS A 103 -16.94 -5.00 -3.62
C CYS A 103 -15.89 -6.11 -3.48
N SER A 104 -14.73 -5.93 -4.07
CA SER A 104 -13.62 -6.87 -3.98
C SER A 104 -12.99 -6.90 -2.59
N ASP A 105 -12.32 -8.00 -2.23
CA ASP A 105 -11.54 -8.12 -0.98
C ASP A 105 -10.51 -7.01 -0.85
N ARG A 106 -9.93 -6.59 -1.97
CA ARG A 106 -9.00 -5.50 -2.02
C ARG A 106 -9.65 -4.18 -1.61
N GLN A 107 -10.80 -3.84 -2.20
CA GLN A 107 -11.55 -2.63 -1.87
C GLN A 107 -12.01 -2.62 -0.42
N MET A 108 -12.53 -3.76 0.09
CA MET A 108 -12.87 -3.89 1.51
C MET A 108 -11.66 -3.63 2.40
N SER A 109 -10.50 -4.20 2.05
CA SER A 109 -9.27 -4.02 2.82
C SER A 109 -8.77 -2.58 2.80
N GLU A 110 -8.86 -1.90 1.65
CA GLU A 110 -8.47 -0.49 1.50
C GLU A 110 -9.41 0.44 2.29
N TYR A 111 -10.71 0.26 2.17
CA TYR A 111 -11.72 0.99 2.96
C TYR A 111 -11.52 0.76 4.46
N ASN A 112 -11.41 -0.50 4.88
CA ASN A 112 -11.20 -0.86 6.29
C ASN A 112 -9.90 -0.28 6.85
N THR A 113 -8.85 -0.19 6.03
CA THR A 113 -7.57 0.40 6.43
C THR A 113 -7.76 1.87 6.84
N VAL A 114 -8.55 2.64 6.11
CA VAL A 114 -8.85 4.04 6.45
C VAL A 114 -9.60 4.13 7.79
N ILE A 115 -10.62 3.30 7.99
CA ILE A 115 -11.34 3.26 9.28
C ILE A 115 -10.42 2.84 10.43
N MET A 116 -9.56 1.83 10.22
CA MET A 116 -8.60 1.38 11.23
C MET A 116 -7.54 2.45 11.53
N ASP A 117 -7.12 3.24 10.55
CA ASP A 117 -6.20 4.35 10.77
C ASP A 117 -6.87 5.48 11.58
N TYR A 118 -8.14 5.81 11.32
CA TYR A 118 -8.90 6.70 12.19
C TYR A 118 -9.08 6.16 13.60
N LEU A 119 -9.36 4.87 13.76
CA LEU A 119 -9.40 4.22 15.08
C LEU A 119 -8.06 4.35 15.80
N THR A 120 -6.94 4.19 15.09
CA THR A 120 -5.59 4.32 15.67
C THR A 120 -5.29 5.76 16.03
N ALA A 121 -5.62 6.73 15.20
CA ALA A 121 -5.41 8.15 15.48
C ALA A 121 -6.21 8.60 16.72
N ASN A 122 -7.41 8.05 16.94
CA ASN A 122 -8.28 8.48 18.04
C ASN A 122 -8.15 7.65 19.32
N TYR A 123 -7.82 6.36 19.21
CA TYR A 123 -7.82 5.42 20.35
C TYR A 123 -6.49 4.66 20.53
N GLY A 124 -5.44 5.01 19.77
CA GLY A 124 -4.19 4.26 19.75
C GLY A 124 -4.40 2.82 19.29
N SER A 125 -3.66 1.87 19.84
CA SER A 125 -3.75 0.44 19.47
C SER A 125 -4.80 -0.37 20.25
N GLU A 126 -5.54 0.26 21.16
CA GLU A 126 -6.47 -0.46 22.07
C GLU A 126 -7.59 -1.20 21.34
N TRP A 127 -8.14 -0.61 20.28
CA TRP A 127 -9.21 -1.21 19.46
C TRP A 127 -8.80 -2.57 18.85
N ARG A 128 -7.51 -2.80 18.58
CA ARG A 128 -7.00 -4.05 17.97
C ARG A 128 -7.24 -5.29 18.82
N LYS A 129 -7.41 -5.13 20.12
CA LYS A 129 -7.72 -6.23 21.05
C LYS A 129 -9.18 -6.70 20.96
N HIS A 130 -10.04 -5.83 20.43
CA HIS A 130 -11.49 -6.02 20.46
C HIS A 130 -12.09 -6.22 19.06
N VAL A 131 -11.36 -5.88 17.99
CA VAL A 131 -11.82 -6.02 16.61
C VAL A 131 -11.93 -7.49 16.21
N ARG A 132 -12.92 -7.80 15.36
CA ARG A 132 -13.07 -9.10 14.72
C ARG A 132 -11.84 -9.43 13.85
N LYS A 133 -11.34 -10.66 13.95
CA LYS A 133 -10.12 -11.09 13.24
C LYS A 133 -10.35 -11.43 11.77
N ASP A 134 -11.59 -11.59 11.37
CA ASP A 134 -12.01 -11.88 10.00
C ASP A 134 -12.31 -10.62 9.17
N VAL A 135 -12.12 -9.43 9.73
CA VAL A 135 -12.19 -8.17 8.98
C VAL A 135 -11.02 -8.09 7.99
N PRO A 136 -11.28 -7.95 6.67
CA PRO A 136 -10.24 -7.81 5.66
C PRO A 136 -9.26 -6.69 5.98
N GLY A 137 -7.96 -6.98 5.92
CA GLY A 137 -6.88 -6.05 6.21
C GLY A 137 -6.37 -6.03 7.66
N VAL A 138 -7.11 -6.59 8.62
CA VAL A 138 -6.69 -6.63 10.04
C VAL A 138 -5.40 -7.44 10.23
N ASP A 139 -5.23 -8.53 9.50
CA ASP A 139 -4.06 -9.40 9.56
C ASP A 139 -2.77 -8.68 9.12
N LYS A 140 -2.89 -7.76 8.18
CA LYS A 140 -1.78 -6.95 7.65
C LYS A 140 -1.61 -5.61 8.37
N TYR A 141 -2.55 -5.25 9.24
CA TYR A 141 -2.51 -3.96 9.93
C TYR A 141 -1.38 -3.93 10.98
N GLY A 142 -0.54 -2.89 10.92
CA GLY A 142 0.65 -2.75 11.76
C GLY A 142 1.89 -3.47 11.19
N THR A 143 1.79 -4.07 9.98
CA THR A 143 2.98 -4.55 9.25
C THR A 143 3.56 -3.40 8.42
N GLU A 144 4.87 -3.47 8.13
CA GLU A 144 5.54 -2.46 7.31
C GLU A 144 4.99 -2.50 5.87
N ALA A 145 4.44 -1.36 5.40
CA ALA A 145 3.66 -1.30 4.16
C ALA A 145 4.51 -1.34 2.88
N PHE A 146 5.76 -0.88 2.94
CA PHE A 146 6.62 -0.70 1.77
C PHE A 146 7.64 -1.83 1.60
N LYS A 147 7.58 -2.88 2.44
CA LYS A 147 8.55 -3.98 2.43
C LYS A 147 8.45 -4.86 1.18
N GLU A 148 7.25 -5.10 0.70
CA GLU A 148 6.97 -6.02 -0.42
C GLU A 148 6.41 -5.25 -1.62
N MET A 149 7.25 -4.40 -2.22
CA MET A 149 6.88 -3.61 -3.40
C MET A 149 7.27 -4.32 -4.69
N LYS A 150 6.42 -4.18 -5.72
CA LYS A 150 6.77 -4.54 -7.09
C LYS A 150 7.47 -3.34 -7.73
N TYR A 151 8.75 -3.49 -8.03
CA TYR A 151 9.58 -2.45 -8.62
C TYR A 151 9.62 -2.58 -10.15
N ASP A 152 9.78 -1.46 -10.85
CA ASP A 152 10.04 -1.40 -12.27
C ASP A 152 11.48 -1.86 -12.61
N GLU A 153 11.84 -1.79 -13.90
CA GLU A 153 13.18 -2.15 -14.39
C GLU A 153 14.31 -1.26 -13.83
N ASN A 154 13.96 -0.05 -13.37
CA ASN A 154 14.89 0.90 -12.75
C ASN A 154 14.99 0.70 -11.24
N GLY A 155 14.25 -0.24 -10.67
CA GLY A 155 14.19 -0.48 -9.23
C GLY A 155 13.36 0.54 -8.46
N VAL A 156 12.39 1.19 -9.11
CA VAL A 156 11.49 2.17 -8.49
C VAL A 156 10.06 1.64 -8.53
N ALA A 157 9.33 1.84 -7.43
CA ALA A 157 7.89 1.62 -7.38
C ALA A 157 7.20 2.95 -7.08
N THR A 158 6.14 3.27 -7.82
CA THR A 158 5.30 4.44 -7.56
C THR A 158 3.93 3.96 -7.12
N ILE A 159 3.46 4.46 -5.98
CA ILE A 159 2.15 4.14 -5.42
C ILE A 159 1.42 5.40 -5.02
N THR A 160 0.10 5.36 -5.15
CA THR A 160 -0.79 6.39 -4.63
C THR A 160 -1.66 5.76 -3.54
N ILE A 161 -1.65 6.34 -2.35
CA ILE A 161 -2.31 5.80 -1.17
C ILE A 161 -3.02 6.89 -0.36
N PRO A 162 -4.18 6.58 0.25
CA PRO A 162 -4.81 7.42 1.25
C PRO A 162 -4.08 7.24 2.59
N VAL A 163 -3.82 8.35 3.29
CA VAL A 163 -3.12 8.37 4.59
C VAL A 163 -3.74 9.41 5.52
N ILE A 164 -3.62 9.22 6.82
CA ILE A 164 -3.98 10.25 7.80
C ILE A 164 -2.80 11.19 7.99
N TYR A 165 -2.98 12.45 7.66
CA TYR A 165 -1.98 13.49 7.83
C TYR A 165 -1.74 13.78 9.32
N ILE A 166 -0.48 13.88 9.72
CA ILE A 166 -0.07 14.27 11.08
C ILE A 166 0.54 15.67 11.02
N ALA A 167 1.66 15.81 10.31
CA ALA A 167 2.38 17.07 10.26
C ALA A 167 3.25 17.23 9.01
N LEU A 168 3.63 18.48 8.73
CA LEU A 168 4.81 18.80 7.93
C LEU A 168 5.94 19.21 8.89
N GLY A 169 7.05 18.50 8.83
CA GLY A 169 8.24 18.76 9.63
C GLY A 169 9.43 19.16 8.76
N LYS A 170 10.48 19.69 9.40
CA LYS A 170 11.76 19.80 8.70
C LYS A 170 12.23 18.41 8.32
N ALA A 171 12.80 18.25 7.13
CA ALA A 171 13.47 17.01 6.79
C ALA A 171 14.49 16.70 7.89
N VAL A 172 14.37 15.49 8.47
CA VAL A 172 15.27 15.09 9.56
C VAL A 172 16.69 15.18 9.01
N GLU A 173 17.60 15.81 9.76
CA GLU A 173 19.03 15.69 9.53
C GLU A 173 19.37 14.20 9.62
N GLN A 174 19.32 13.56 8.45
CA GLN A 174 19.74 12.17 8.30
C GLN A 174 21.26 12.17 8.42
N SER A 175 21.84 11.04 8.79
CA SER A 175 23.30 10.95 8.82
C SER A 175 23.87 11.44 7.47
N ASP A 176 25.04 12.06 7.47
CA ASP A 176 25.70 12.59 6.26
C ASP A 176 25.64 11.63 5.05
N LYS A 177 25.62 10.32 5.33
CA LYS A 177 25.53 9.26 4.30
C LYS A 177 24.13 9.15 3.69
N ASP A 178 23.09 9.31 4.49
CA ASP A 178 21.70 9.25 4.03
C ASP A 178 21.36 10.51 3.23
N GLU A 179 21.90 11.67 3.61
CA GLU A 179 21.72 12.92 2.87
C GLU A 179 22.32 12.83 1.45
N ILE A 180 23.50 12.23 1.31
CA ILE A 180 24.12 12.02 0.00
C ILE A 180 23.23 11.16 -0.89
N VAL A 181 22.73 10.03 -0.38
CA VAL A 181 21.86 9.13 -1.15
C VAL A 181 20.56 9.82 -1.55
N ILE A 182 19.94 10.55 -0.64
CA ILE A 182 18.70 11.29 -0.93
C ILE A 182 18.95 12.37 -1.99
N LYS A 183 20.03 13.11 -1.87
CA LYS A 183 20.41 14.13 -2.85
C LYS A 183 20.69 13.52 -4.24
N GLU A 184 21.32 12.36 -4.31
CA GLU A 184 21.53 11.64 -5.57
C GLU A 184 20.20 11.16 -6.17
N LEU A 185 19.29 10.61 -5.35
CA LEU A 185 17.98 10.13 -5.79
C LEU A 185 17.03 11.25 -6.23
N LEU A 186 17.10 12.42 -5.59
CA LEU A 186 16.22 13.55 -5.84
C LEU A 186 16.79 14.57 -6.81
N GLY A 187 18.09 14.64 -6.96
CA GLY A 187 18.78 15.76 -7.64
C GLY A 187 18.72 17.07 -6.85
N CYS A 188 18.27 17.05 -5.60
CA CYS A 188 18.13 18.21 -4.72
C CYS A 188 18.13 17.79 -3.25
N THR A 189 18.22 18.74 -2.32
CA THR A 189 18.11 18.49 -0.88
C THR A 189 16.69 18.86 -0.42
N PRO A 190 15.86 17.89 0.02
CA PRO A 190 14.52 18.18 0.53
C PRO A 190 14.62 19.00 1.84
N LEU A 191 13.76 19.99 1.98
CA LEU A 191 13.69 20.84 3.17
C LEU A 191 12.60 20.37 4.14
N THR A 192 11.58 19.70 3.61
CA THR A 192 10.37 19.30 4.34
C THR A 192 10.15 17.81 4.25
N SER A 193 9.60 17.22 5.30
CA SER A 193 9.11 15.83 5.34
C SER A 193 7.64 15.82 5.73
N LEU A 194 6.91 14.87 5.18
CA LEU A 194 5.54 14.55 5.55
C LEU A 194 5.54 13.48 6.64
N GLU A 195 4.84 13.76 7.73
CA GLU A 195 4.52 12.80 8.77
C GLU A 195 3.08 12.37 8.63
N PHE A 196 2.85 11.05 8.57
CA PHE A 196 1.52 10.49 8.36
C PHE A 196 1.38 9.09 8.95
N LEU A 197 0.13 8.72 9.26
CA LEU A 197 -0.24 7.38 9.68
C LEU A 197 -0.75 6.59 8.48
N TYR A 198 -0.23 5.37 8.30
CA TYR A 198 -0.71 4.42 7.29
C TYR A 198 -0.59 2.99 7.79
N ARG A 199 -1.68 2.24 7.74
CA ARG A 199 -1.77 0.86 8.25
C ARG A 199 -1.26 0.71 9.69
N GLY A 200 -1.54 1.71 10.53
CA GLY A 200 -1.17 1.72 11.94
C GLY A 200 0.32 1.96 12.23
N ASN A 201 1.09 2.36 11.24
CA ASN A 201 2.48 2.78 11.40
C ASN A 201 2.61 4.27 11.06
N GLU A 202 3.41 4.97 11.82
CA GLU A 202 3.81 6.34 11.52
C GLU A 202 4.99 6.32 10.56
N TYR A 203 4.89 7.11 9.51
CA TYR A 203 5.92 7.29 8.50
C TYR A 203 6.37 8.74 8.47
N TYR A 204 7.66 8.91 8.24
CA TYR A 204 8.31 10.20 8.12
C TYR A 204 9.09 10.21 6.81
N ILE A 205 8.52 10.79 5.75
CA ILE A 205 9.04 10.68 4.39
C ILE A 205 9.31 12.07 3.81
N PRO A 206 10.54 12.32 3.28
CA PRO A 206 10.88 13.59 2.66
C PRO A 206 10.02 13.87 1.42
N LEU A 207 9.70 15.13 1.20
CA LEU A 207 9.03 15.60 -0.01
C LEU A 207 10.03 15.68 -1.18
N SER A 208 9.57 15.45 -2.40
CA SER A 208 10.36 15.84 -3.58
C SER A 208 10.46 17.37 -3.62
N CYS A 209 11.53 17.90 -4.21
CA CYS A 209 11.69 19.35 -4.29
C CYS A 209 10.59 20.04 -5.09
N LYS A 210 9.98 19.33 -6.04
CA LYS A 210 8.81 19.81 -6.73
C LYS A 210 7.61 19.91 -5.79
N CYS A 211 7.33 18.83 -5.04
CA CYS A 211 6.23 18.79 -4.10
C CYS A 211 6.40 19.85 -2.99
N ASP A 212 7.62 20.04 -2.47
CA ASP A 212 7.94 21.02 -1.42
C ASP A 212 7.66 22.46 -1.86
N ASN A 213 7.87 22.76 -3.15
CA ASN A 213 7.59 24.07 -3.74
C ASN A 213 6.11 24.28 -4.10
N ASP A 214 5.38 23.20 -4.35
CA ASP A 214 3.99 23.23 -4.85
C ASP A 214 2.95 23.11 -3.73
N ILE A 215 3.35 23.01 -2.45
CA ILE A 215 2.40 22.95 -1.32
C ILE A 215 1.74 24.32 -1.13
N GLU A 216 0.54 24.48 -1.67
CA GLU A 216 -0.27 25.69 -1.47
C GLU A 216 -1.14 25.63 -0.21
N VAL A 217 -1.52 24.42 0.22
CA VAL A 217 -2.46 24.23 1.35
C VAL A 217 -1.93 23.14 2.28
N THR A 218 -1.75 23.48 3.55
CA THR A 218 -1.46 22.50 4.59
C THR A 218 -2.76 21.80 5.02
N PRO A 219 -2.82 20.45 4.97
CA PRO A 219 -3.98 19.71 5.49
C PRO A 219 -4.21 19.98 6.97
N ALA A 220 -5.43 19.77 7.45
CA ALA A 220 -5.72 19.79 8.87
C ALA A 220 -5.16 18.53 9.55
N GLU A 221 -4.77 18.63 10.83
CA GLU A 221 -4.34 17.47 11.60
C GLU A 221 -5.43 16.38 11.61
N ASN A 222 -5.01 15.13 11.41
CA ASN A 222 -5.88 13.96 11.24
C ASN A 222 -6.80 14.02 10.00
N GLU A 223 -6.51 14.88 9.04
CA GLU A 223 -7.21 14.87 7.76
C GLU A 223 -6.73 13.70 6.90
N LEU A 224 -7.69 13.02 6.22
CA LEU A 224 -7.37 12.03 5.20
C LEU A 224 -6.95 12.75 3.93
N ILE A 225 -5.74 12.46 3.48
CA ILE A 225 -5.16 12.96 2.23
C ILE A 225 -4.75 11.79 1.34
N GLU A 226 -4.61 12.03 0.06
CA GLU A 226 -4.01 11.10 -0.88
C GLU A 226 -2.59 11.56 -1.21
N ILE A 227 -1.64 10.65 -1.14
CA ILE A 227 -0.24 10.93 -1.47
C ILE A 227 0.28 9.97 -2.52
N THR A 228 1.13 10.48 -3.41
CA THR A 228 1.91 9.65 -4.33
C THR A 228 3.34 9.54 -3.81
N ILE A 229 3.83 8.31 -3.67
CA ILE A 229 5.15 8.01 -3.12
C ILE A 229 5.96 7.23 -4.15
N ARG A 230 7.23 7.59 -4.34
CA ARG A 230 8.24 6.73 -4.96
C ARG A 230 8.98 5.96 -3.88
N VAL A 231 9.10 4.65 -4.08
CA VAL A 231 9.82 3.72 -3.20
C VAL A 231 11.00 3.14 -3.97
N PHE A 232 12.18 3.17 -3.39
CA PHE A 232 13.44 2.76 -4.03
C PHE A 232 13.88 1.40 -3.54
N ASN A 233 14.16 0.47 -4.47
CA ASN A 233 14.57 -0.89 -4.15
C ASN A 233 15.95 -0.91 -3.47
N PRO A 234 16.06 -1.37 -2.21
CA PRO A 234 17.34 -1.42 -1.51
C PRO A 234 18.39 -2.32 -2.17
N LYS A 235 17.97 -3.27 -3.00
CA LYS A 235 18.89 -4.16 -3.73
C LYS A 235 19.52 -3.48 -4.95
N VAL A 236 18.86 -2.47 -5.51
CA VAL A 236 19.36 -1.73 -6.69
C VAL A 236 20.18 -0.52 -6.26
N PHE A 237 19.69 0.23 -5.28
CA PHE A 237 20.30 1.48 -4.84
C PHE A 237 21.36 1.32 -3.74
N HIS A 238 21.63 0.09 -3.26
CA HIS A 238 22.72 -0.29 -2.36
C HIS A 238 22.96 0.63 -1.16
N TYR A 239 21.92 1.21 -0.62
CA TYR A 239 22.08 2.09 0.54
C TYR A 239 22.38 1.31 1.83
N SER A 240 23.19 1.91 2.70
CA SER A 240 23.63 1.32 3.96
C SER A 240 22.47 1.02 4.91
N LYS A 241 22.70 0.16 5.92
CA LYS A 241 21.70 -0.13 6.97
C LYS A 241 21.18 1.16 7.58
N ARG A 242 19.88 1.38 7.46
CA ARG A 242 19.19 2.52 8.01
C ARG A 242 18.67 2.22 9.42
N THR A 243 18.50 3.25 10.19
CA THR A 243 17.77 3.19 11.47
C THR A 243 16.27 3.01 11.25
N ILE A 244 15.77 3.42 10.08
CA ILE A 244 14.37 3.37 9.70
C ILE A 244 14.04 1.99 9.07
N PRO A 245 12.96 1.31 9.47
CA PRO A 245 12.67 -0.07 9.06
C PRO A 245 12.10 -0.22 7.66
N TYR A 246 11.84 0.87 6.94
CA TYR A 246 11.27 0.86 5.58
C TYR A 246 12.27 1.34 4.52
N PRO A 247 12.07 1.04 3.23
CA PRO A 247 12.93 1.50 2.11
C PRO A 247 13.00 3.03 2.01
N TYR A 248 13.95 3.56 1.23
CA TYR A 248 13.91 4.97 0.86
C TYR A 248 12.64 5.27 0.08
N CYS A 249 11.93 6.27 0.55
CA CYS A 249 10.68 6.74 -0.04
C CYS A 249 10.73 8.26 -0.19
N ILE A 250 10.00 8.77 -1.17
CA ILE A 250 9.87 10.19 -1.45
C ILE A 250 8.43 10.50 -1.79
N VAL A 251 7.84 11.51 -1.17
CA VAL A 251 6.51 12.00 -1.52
C VAL A 251 6.61 12.90 -2.74
N GLU A 252 5.91 12.54 -3.81
CA GLU A 252 5.88 13.27 -5.08
C GLU A 252 4.72 14.25 -5.19
N SER A 253 3.59 13.93 -4.57
CA SER A 253 2.42 14.80 -4.54
C SER A 253 1.56 14.56 -3.32
N ILE A 254 0.82 15.59 -2.92
CA ILE A 254 -0.17 15.57 -1.85
C ILE A 254 -1.48 16.13 -2.41
N ASN A 255 -2.57 15.38 -2.31
CA ASN A 255 -3.89 15.77 -2.77
C ASN A 255 -4.90 15.70 -1.61
N LEU A 256 -5.71 16.73 -1.45
CA LEU A 256 -6.81 16.70 -0.48
C LEU A 256 -7.97 15.87 -1.05
N LEU A 257 -8.43 14.89 -0.30
CA LEU A 257 -9.66 14.14 -0.60
C LEU A 257 -10.89 14.97 -0.16
N ARG A 258 -11.32 15.88 -1.02
CA ARG A 258 -12.48 16.75 -0.82
C ARG A 258 -13.77 16.11 -1.30
#